data_eb8704db2ba98d39c95d84da8cde811a
#
_entry.id   eb8704db2ba98d39c95d84da8cde811a
#
_cell.length_a   1.000
_cell.length_b   1.000
_cell.length_c   1.000
_cell.angle_alpha   90.00
_cell.angle_beta   90.00
_cell.angle_gamma   90.00
#
_symmetry.space_group_name_H-M   'P 1'
#
loop_
_entity.id
_entity.type
_entity.pdbx_description
1 polymer ?
#
loop_
_entity_poly.entity_id
_entity_poly.type
_entity_poly.pdbx_seq_one_letter_code
_entity_poly.pdbx_strand_id
1 'polypeptide(L)'
;LLLGESTVAGVGVELQEAALAGQLAVALAACLQLPVAWRACGENGITAAQACQRLLPQALAEPADLAVLVFGVNDTTHLSSLQTWDDSLRQLSRALVAGGCRVVFTGVPPIEHFSALPWLLRKLLGWRAALMDHHLRRVCRDEGVGYQRLELEFADDYLARDGYHPSALGYRVWGEGLALGLSAVPGLAGSATGAHA
;
A
#
# COMPACT_ATOMS: atom_id res chain seq x y z
N LEU A 1 6.06 -6.50 -5.95
CA LEU A 1 4.70 -6.88 -5.57
C LEU A 1 4.00 -5.73 -4.87
N LEU A 2 2.79 -5.38 -5.31
CA LEU A 2 1.85 -4.60 -4.48
C LEU A 2 0.75 -5.54 -3.97
N LEU A 3 0.40 -5.41 -2.68
CA LEU A 3 -0.65 -6.19 -2.03
C LEU A 3 -1.58 -5.25 -1.27
N GLY A 4 -2.89 -5.29 -1.55
CA GLY A 4 -3.77 -4.37 -0.86
C GLY A 4 -5.22 -4.34 -1.33
N GLU A 5 -5.86 -3.24 -1.02
CA GLU A 5 -7.29 -3.00 -1.25
C GLU A 5 -7.56 -2.31 -2.61
N SER A 6 -8.63 -1.56 -2.73
CA SER A 6 -9.13 -0.96 -3.99
C SER A 6 -8.07 -0.17 -4.77
N THR A 7 -7.15 0.53 -4.10
CA THR A 7 -6.08 1.30 -4.72
C THR A 7 -5.05 0.40 -5.43
N VAL A 8 -4.82 -0.79 -4.93
CA VAL A 8 -3.98 -1.82 -5.58
C VAL A 8 -4.75 -2.53 -6.69
N ALA A 9 -6.07 -2.71 -6.51
CA ALA A 9 -6.96 -3.23 -7.56
C ALA A 9 -7.14 -2.26 -8.75
N GLY A 10 -6.71 -1.01 -8.61
CA GLY A 10 -6.76 0.00 -9.67
C GLY A 10 -8.13 0.68 -9.81
N VAL A 11 -8.92 0.73 -8.73
CA VAL A 11 -10.20 1.46 -8.75
C VAL A 11 -9.96 2.95 -8.99
N GLY A 12 -10.72 3.54 -9.89
CA GLY A 12 -10.59 4.97 -10.29
C GLY A 12 -9.87 5.18 -11.62
N VAL A 13 -9.26 4.15 -12.21
CA VAL A 13 -8.60 4.18 -13.53
C VAL A 13 -8.98 2.93 -14.35
N GLU A 14 -8.81 3.03 -15.69
CA GLU A 14 -9.18 1.95 -16.61
C GLU A 14 -8.08 0.92 -16.80
N LEU A 15 -6.82 1.33 -16.64
CA LEU A 15 -5.65 0.50 -16.90
C LEU A 15 -4.80 0.36 -15.63
N GLN A 16 -4.28 -0.83 -15.37
CA GLN A 16 -3.41 -1.12 -14.23
C GLN A 16 -2.09 -0.35 -14.27
N GLU A 17 -1.61 0.00 -15.46
CA GLU A 17 -0.43 0.86 -15.65
C GLU A 17 -0.67 2.28 -15.12
N ALA A 18 -1.91 2.78 -15.13
CA ALA A 18 -2.29 4.07 -14.56
C ALA A 18 -2.64 3.99 -13.06
N ALA A 19 -2.77 2.78 -12.51
CA ALA A 19 -2.98 2.53 -11.09
C ALA A 19 -1.67 2.60 -10.30
N LEU A 20 -1.76 2.50 -8.97
CA LEU A 20 -0.60 2.64 -8.07
C LEU A 20 0.56 1.72 -8.43
N ALA A 21 0.28 0.46 -8.80
CA ALA A 21 1.33 -0.52 -9.09
C ALA A 21 2.18 -0.12 -10.30
N GLY A 22 1.54 0.24 -11.40
CA GLY A 22 2.23 0.69 -12.61
C GLY A 22 2.98 2.00 -12.40
N GLN A 23 2.34 2.98 -11.74
CA GLN A 23 2.96 4.28 -11.47
C GLN A 23 4.17 4.17 -10.53
N LEU A 24 4.07 3.36 -9.48
CA LEU A 24 5.19 3.07 -8.58
C LEU A 24 6.33 2.38 -9.32
N ALA A 25 6.04 1.40 -10.19
CA ALA A 25 7.08 0.69 -10.93
C ALA A 25 7.86 1.62 -11.88
N VAL A 26 7.17 2.50 -12.59
CA VAL A 26 7.80 3.52 -13.46
C VAL A 26 8.69 4.45 -12.64
N ALA A 27 8.18 4.97 -11.52
CA ALA A 27 8.92 5.88 -10.67
C ALA A 27 10.13 5.20 -10.00
N LEU A 28 9.98 3.95 -9.52
CA LEU A 28 11.10 3.18 -8.95
C LEU A 28 12.16 2.88 -10.01
N ALA A 29 11.77 2.50 -11.22
CA ALA A 29 12.72 2.24 -12.30
C ALA A 29 13.56 3.49 -12.60
N ALA A 30 12.93 4.67 -12.61
CA ALA A 30 13.63 5.94 -12.78
C ALA A 30 14.58 6.26 -11.61
N CYS A 31 14.16 6.06 -10.36
CA CYS A 31 14.99 6.30 -9.18
C CYS A 31 16.17 5.33 -9.07
N LEU A 32 15.96 4.06 -9.37
CA LEU A 32 16.97 3.01 -9.22
C LEU A 32 17.86 2.86 -10.48
N GLN A 33 17.48 3.46 -11.61
CA GLN A 33 18.11 3.28 -12.93
C GLN A 33 18.18 1.81 -13.35
N LEU A 34 17.16 1.03 -12.98
CA LEU A 34 17.04 -0.40 -13.24
C LEU A 34 15.62 -0.74 -13.73
N PRO A 35 15.44 -1.76 -14.57
CA PRO A 35 14.11 -2.24 -14.93
C PRO A 35 13.40 -2.82 -13.69
N VAL A 36 12.13 -2.47 -13.52
CA VAL A 36 11.29 -2.94 -12.42
C VAL A 36 10.13 -3.75 -12.98
N ALA A 37 10.15 -5.06 -12.76
CA ALA A 37 8.98 -5.91 -12.97
C ALA A 37 8.00 -5.74 -11.81
N TRP A 38 6.71 -5.72 -12.10
CA TRP A 38 5.70 -5.52 -11.07
C TRP A 38 4.49 -6.44 -11.26
N ARG A 39 3.81 -6.72 -10.17
CA ARG A 39 2.50 -7.36 -10.12
C ARG A 39 1.66 -6.80 -8.99
N ALA A 40 0.36 -6.79 -9.17
CA ALA A 40 -0.61 -6.30 -8.20
C ALA A 40 -1.54 -7.43 -7.76
N CYS A 41 -1.63 -7.63 -6.45
CA CYS A 41 -2.62 -8.50 -5.82
C CYS A 41 -3.55 -7.60 -5.01
N GLY A 42 -4.62 -7.12 -5.61
CA GLY A 42 -5.55 -6.16 -5.01
C GLY A 42 -7.00 -6.59 -5.17
N GLU A 43 -7.82 -6.27 -4.19
CA GLU A 43 -9.26 -6.51 -4.23
C GLU A 43 -10.03 -5.36 -3.60
N ASN A 44 -11.05 -4.86 -4.31
CA ASN A 44 -11.88 -3.79 -3.81
C ASN A 44 -12.71 -4.23 -2.58
N GLY A 45 -12.71 -3.41 -1.53
CA GLY A 45 -13.47 -3.66 -0.31
C GLY A 45 -12.82 -4.64 0.68
N ILE A 46 -11.66 -5.22 0.35
CA ILE A 46 -11.00 -6.21 1.20
C ILE A 46 -10.36 -5.58 2.44
N THR A 47 -10.51 -6.24 3.59
CA THR A 47 -9.76 -5.92 4.82
C THR A 47 -8.45 -6.68 4.90
N ALA A 48 -7.53 -6.27 5.78
CA ALA A 48 -6.26 -6.97 5.99
C ALA A 48 -6.47 -8.44 6.41
N ALA A 49 -7.48 -8.72 7.24
CA ALA A 49 -7.81 -10.09 7.66
C ALA A 49 -8.28 -10.96 6.50
N GLN A 50 -9.11 -10.43 5.62
CA GLN A 50 -9.54 -11.13 4.41
C GLN A 50 -8.39 -11.31 3.42
N ALA A 51 -7.48 -10.32 3.31
CA ALA A 51 -6.31 -10.40 2.45
C ALA A 51 -5.35 -11.52 2.88
N CYS A 52 -5.21 -11.78 4.18
CA CYS A 52 -4.46 -12.94 4.68
C CYS A 52 -4.99 -14.27 4.14
N GLN A 53 -6.29 -14.39 3.94
CA GLN A 53 -6.93 -15.62 3.46
C GLN A 53 -6.95 -15.72 1.94
N ARG A 54 -7.20 -14.62 1.24
CA ARG A 54 -7.56 -14.60 -0.18
C ARG A 54 -6.41 -14.16 -1.09
N LEU A 55 -5.65 -13.14 -0.68
CA LEU A 55 -4.59 -12.54 -1.50
C LEU A 55 -3.19 -13.04 -1.15
N LEU A 56 -2.92 -13.33 0.11
CA LEU A 56 -1.59 -13.77 0.55
C LEU A 56 -1.13 -15.06 -0.16
N PRO A 57 -1.95 -16.10 -0.38
CA PRO A 57 -1.54 -17.26 -1.16
C PRO A 57 -1.14 -16.91 -2.60
N GLN A 58 -1.85 -15.97 -3.23
CA GLN A 58 -1.52 -15.50 -4.59
C GLN A 58 -0.22 -14.66 -4.58
N ALA A 59 -0.06 -13.83 -3.54
CA ALA A 59 1.14 -13.01 -3.36
C ALA A 59 2.42 -13.86 -3.21
N LEU A 60 2.30 -15.02 -2.58
CA LEU A 60 3.41 -15.96 -2.35
C LEU A 60 3.64 -16.94 -3.50
N ALA A 61 2.77 -16.99 -4.52
CA ALA A 61 2.91 -17.92 -5.65
C ALA A 61 4.16 -17.66 -6.49
N GLU A 62 4.65 -16.44 -6.52
CA GLU A 62 5.84 -16.03 -7.23
C GLU A 62 6.75 -15.19 -6.33
N PRO A 63 8.08 -15.33 -6.42
CA PRO A 63 9.01 -14.54 -5.64
C PRO A 63 8.93 -13.04 -5.98
N ALA A 64 9.26 -12.20 -5.02
CA ALA A 64 9.39 -10.77 -5.20
C ALA A 64 10.47 -10.21 -4.26
N ASP A 65 11.28 -9.26 -4.73
CA ASP A 65 12.31 -8.61 -3.91
C ASP A 65 11.70 -7.64 -2.91
N LEU A 66 10.61 -6.98 -3.31
CA LEU A 66 9.90 -5.96 -2.53
C LEU A 66 8.39 -6.22 -2.56
N ALA A 67 7.76 -6.19 -1.39
CA ALA A 67 6.32 -6.16 -1.23
C ALA A 67 5.89 -4.84 -0.56
N VAL A 68 5.09 -4.04 -1.29
CA VAL A 68 4.47 -2.82 -0.77
C VAL A 68 3.01 -3.13 -0.43
N LEU A 69 2.64 -2.92 0.84
CA LEU A 69 1.33 -3.26 1.37
C LEU A 69 0.50 -1.99 1.61
N VAL A 70 -0.72 -1.99 1.07
CA VAL A 70 -1.62 -0.83 1.08
C VAL A 70 -2.97 -1.25 1.68
N PHE A 71 -3.15 -0.98 2.97
CA PHE A 71 -4.34 -1.35 3.74
C PHE A 71 -4.75 -0.24 4.70
N GLY A 72 -5.98 -0.31 5.16
CA GLY A 72 -6.46 0.45 6.31
C GLY A 72 -7.73 1.25 6.07
N VAL A 73 -8.08 1.61 4.84
CA VAL A 73 -9.34 2.32 4.56
C VAL A 73 -10.51 1.39 4.82
N ASN A 74 -10.49 0.16 4.28
CA ASN A 74 -11.57 -0.81 4.52
C ASN A 74 -11.61 -1.29 5.96
N ASP A 75 -10.46 -1.54 6.60
CA ASP A 75 -10.42 -1.88 8.02
C ASP A 75 -10.99 -0.77 8.91
N THR A 76 -10.74 0.50 8.54
CA THR A 76 -11.33 1.65 9.23
C THR A 76 -12.84 1.71 9.06
N THR A 77 -13.34 1.58 7.83
CA THR A 77 -14.78 1.72 7.52
C THR A 77 -15.61 0.51 7.94
N HIS A 78 -15.03 -0.68 7.90
CA HIS A 78 -15.67 -1.92 8.39
C HIS A 78 -15.51 -2.14 9.90
N LEU A 79 -14.89 -1.19 10.59
CA LEU A 79 -14.69 -1.21 12.04
C LEU A 79 -13.94 -2.46 12.53
N SER A 80 -12.94 -2.94 11.78
CA SER A 80 -12.08 -4.05 12.21
C SER A 80 -11.53 -3.79 13.60
N SER A 81 -11.52 -4.79 14.50
CA SER A 81 -10.90 -4.58 15.82
C SER A 81 -9.40 -4.30 15.70
N LEU A 82 -8.85 -3.52 16.62
CA LEU A 82 -7.41 -3.23 16.61
C LEU A 82 -6.57 -4.50 16.76
N GLN A 83 -7.07 -5.49 17.50
CA GLN A 83 -6.41 -6.78 17.62
C GLN A 83 -6.39 -7.52 16.27
N THR A 84 -7.55 -7.64 15.59
CA THR A 84 -7.63 -8.27 14.27
C THR A 84 -6.72 -7.55 13.26
N TRP A 85 -6.67 -6.23 13.32
CA TRP A 85 -5.78 -5.40 12.51
C TRP A 85 -4.31 -5.75 12.75
N ASP A 86 -3.85 -5.65 14.00
CA ASP A 86 -2.48 -5.96 14.39
C ASP A 86 -2.06 -7.39 14.01
N ASP A 87 -2.92 -8.39 14.28
CA ASP A 87 -2.66 -9.80 13.99
C ASP A 87 -2.55 -10.04 12.48
N SER A 88 -3.42 -9.41 11.69
CA SER A 88 -3.39 -9.52 10.22
C SER A 88 -2.13 -8.91 9.62
N LEU A 89 -1.72 -7.72 10.09
CA LEU A 89 -0.50 -7.07 9.64
C LEU A 89 0.74 -7.92 9.96
N ARG A 90 0.79 -8.52 11.16
CA ARG A 90 1.88 -9.43 11.56
C ARG A 90 1.90 -10.67 10.68
N GLN A 91 0.74 -11.27 10.41
CA GLN A 91 0.65 -12.44 9.54
C GLN A 91 1.15 -12.14 8.12
N LEU A 92 0.71 -11.03 7.51
CA LEU A 92 1.16 -10.59 6.19
C LEU A 92 2.68 -10.35 6.18
N SER A 93 3.19 -9.62 7.16
CA SER A 93 4.62 -9.31 7.29
C SER A 93 5.46 -10.58 7.35
N ARG A 94 5.14 -11.47 8.29
CA ARG A 94 5.93 -12.68 8.54
C ARG A 94 5.93 -13.62 7.35
N ALA A 95 4.78 -13.81 6.71
CA ALA A 95 4.66 -14.69 5.55
C ALA A 95 5.47 -14.18 4.35
N LEU A 96 5.40 -12.87 4.07
CA LEU A 96 6.13 -12.28 2.95
C LEU A 96 7.65 -12.20 3.23
N VAL A 97 8.05 -11.89 4.46
CA VAL A 97 9.46 -11.92 4.87
C VAL A 97 10.02 -13.35 4.77
N ALA A 98 9.26 -14.37 5.22
CA ALA A 98 9.64 -15.77 5.07
C ALA A 98 9.73 -16.19 3.59
N GLY A 99 8.95 -15.57 2.71
CA GLY A 99 9.03 -15.71 1.25
C GLY A 99 10.20 -14.96 0.60
N GLY A 100 11.06 -14.31 1.38
CA GLY A 100 12.24 -13.57 0.90
C GLY A 100 11.98 -12.12 0.50
N CYS A 101 10.74 -11.62 0.65
CA CYS A 101 10.41 -10.24 0.31
C CYS A 101 10.90 -9.26 1.38
N ARG A 102 11.38 -8.10 0.95
CA ARG A 102 11.40 -6.91 1.81
C ARG A 102 9.98 -6.35 1.88
N VAL A 103 9.49 -6.12 3.07
CA VAL A 103 8.11 -5.69 3.30
C VAL A 103 8.09 -4.22 3.73
N VAL A 104 7.26 -3.43 3.06
CA VAL A 104 7.00 -2.02 3.42
C VAL A 104 5.51 -1.77 3.39
N PHE A 105 4.97 -1.24 4.48
CA PHE A 105 3.59 -0.76 4.52
C PHE A 105 3.53 0.73 4.19
N THR A 106 2.49 1.12 3.45
CA THR A 106 2.13 2.54 3.34
C THR A 106 1.29 2.94 4.55
N GLY A 107 1.40 4.20 4.96
CA GLY A 107 0.54 4.75 6.01
C GLY A 107 -0.95 4.68 5.62
N VAL A 108 -1.82 4.57 6.63
CA VAL A 108 -3.28 4.61 6.43
C VAL A 108 -3.67 6.00 5.93
N PRO A 109 -4.42 6.11 4.80
CA PRO A 109 -4.85 7.41 4.29
C PRO A 109 -5.70 8.21 5.31
N PRO A 110 -5.53 9.53 5.37
CA PRO A 110 -6.32 10.40 6.25
C PRO A 110 -7.74 10.56 5.70
N ILE A 111 -8.67 9.73 6.17
CA ILE A 111 -10.07 9.64 5.68
C ILE A 111 -10.84 10.96 5.87
N GLU A 112 -10.41 11.84 6.75
CA GLU A 112 -11.00 13.18 6.93
C GLU A 112 -10.96 14.07 5.68
N HIS A 113 -10.13 13.74 4.70
CA HIS A 113 -10.05 14.45 3.42
C HIS A 113 -10.93 13.87 2.32
N PHE A 114 -11.62 12.75 2.55
CA PHE A 114 -12.48 12.12 1.54
C PHE A 114 -13.81 12.88 1.38
N SER A 115 -13.94 13.64 0.30
CA SER A 115 -15.09 14.52 0.06
C SER A 115 -16.42 13.78 -0.09
N ALA A 116 -16.39 12.50 -0.47
CA ALA A 116 -17.57 11.64 -0.58
C ALA A 116 -18.33 11.40 0.74
N LEU A 117 -17.67 11.61 1.89
CA LEU A 117 -18.25 11.32 3.19
C LEU A 117 -18.83 12.58 3.87
N PRO A 118 -19.97 12.48 4.59
CA PRO A 118 -20.48 13.57 5.45
C PRO A 118 -19.43 14.00 6.48
N TRP A 119 -19.38 15.31 6.81
CA TRP A 119 -18.31 15.88 7.64
C TRP A 119 -18.13 15.19 9.00
N LEU A 120 -19.23 14.83 9.67
CA LEU A 120 -19.17 14.16 10.98
C LEU A 120 -18.53 12.77 10.86
N LEU A 121 -18.93 12.01 9.82
CA LEU A 121 -18.39 10.68 9.56
C LEU A 121 -16.90 10.76 9.19
N ARG A 122 -16.50 11.76 8.40
CA ARG A 122 -15.09 12.02 8.10
C ARG A 122 -14.26 12.23 9.36
N LYS A 123 -14.75 13.01 10.31
CA LYS A 123 -14.02 13.25 11.58
C LYS A 123 -13.89 11.99 12.42
N LEU A 124 -14.95 11.20 12.56
CA LEU A 124 -14.92 9.95 13.32
C LEU A 124 -14.00 8.90 12.67
N LEU A 125 -14.14 8.70 11.36
CA LEU A 125 -13.31 7.75 10.62
C LEU A 125 -11.86 8.24 10.49
N GLY A 126 -11.63 9.54 10.35
CA GLY A 126 -10.29 10.12 10.35
C GLY A 126 -9.54 9.89 11.66
N TRP A 127 -10.21 10.11 12.81
CA TRP A 127 -9.62 9.77 14.11
C TRP A 127 -9.30 8.27 14.22
N ARG A 128 -10.22 7.42 13.75
CA ARG A 128 -10.00 5.98 13.74
C ARG A 128 -8.86 5.56 12.82
N ALA A 129 -8.78 6.13 11.61
CA ALA A 129 -7.68 5.89 10.66
C ALA A 129 -6.32 6.26 11.28
N ALA A 130 -6.25 7.40 11.97
CA ALA A 130 -5.04 7.81 12.69
C ALA A 130 -4.65 6.84 13.80
N LEU A 131 -5.63 6.27 14.53
CA LEU A 131 -5.37 5.24 15.53
C LEU A 131 -4.85 3.95 14.89
N MET A 132 -5.45 3.51 13.78
CA MET A 132 -5.00 2.33 13.05
C MET A 132 -3.61 2.53 12.44
N ASP A 133 -3.29 3.72 11.93
CA ASP A 133 -1.94 4.05 11.46
C ASP A 133 -0.91 4.04 12.60
N HIS A 134 -1.29 4.50 13.80
CA HIS A 134 -0.43 4.38 14.97
C HIS A 134 -0.11 2.90 15.31
N HIS A 135 -1.12 2.02 15.25
CA HIS A 135 -0.95 0.58 15.44
C HIS A 135 -0.07 -0.03 14.34
N LEU A 136 -0.29 0.33 13.08
CA LEU A 136 0.54 -0.10 11.94
C LEU A 136 2.01 0.23 12.16
N ARG A 137 2.33 1.46 12.55
CA ARG A 137 3.74 1.87 12.84
C ARG A 137 4.34 1.04 13.97
N ARG A 138 3.56 0.70 15.00
CA ARG A 138 4.01 -0.17 16.07
C ARG A 138 4.31 -1.58 15.55
N VAL A 139 3.40 -2.17 14.77
CA VAL A 139 3.61 -3.48 14.15
C VAL A 139 4.84 -3.48 13.25
N CYS A 140 5.02 -2.46 12.42
CA CYS A 140 6.20 -2.37 11.56
C CYS A 140 7.51 -2.36 12.35
N ARG A 141 7.58 -1.62 13.46
CA ARG A 141 8.75 -1.63 14.36
C ARG A 141 8.98 -2.99 15.00
N ASP A 142 7.91 -3.62 15.52
CA ASP A 142 7.98 -4.91 16.22
C ASP A 142 8.43 -6.04 15.29
N GLU A 143 7.96 -6.03 14.04
CA GLU A 143 8.28 -7.05 13.01
C GLU A 143 9.54 -6.70 12.19
N GLY A 144 10.16 -5.54 12.41
CA GLY A 144 11.35 -5.10 11.67
C GLY A 144 11.11 -4.83 10.18
N VAL A 145 9.87 -4.46 9.79
CA VAL A 145 9.51 -4.15 8.41
C VAL A 145 9.37 -2.64 8.19
N GLY A 146 9.41 -2.21 6.91
CA GLY A 146 9.36 -0.81 6.55
C GLY A 146 7.97 -0.19 6.75
N TYR A 147 7.96 1.10 7.08
CA TYR A 147 6.79 1.97 7.07
C TYR A 147 7.09 3.21 6.24
N GLN A 148 6.27 3.46 5.22
CA GLN A 148 6.35 4.67 4.40
C GLN A 148 5.14 5.54 4.69
N ARG A 149 5.37 6.73 5.25
CA ARG A 149 4.29 7.69 5.48
C ARG A 149 3.64 8.08 4.16
N LEU A 150 2.32 8.18 4.17
CA LEU A 150 1.59 8.74 3.04
C LEU A 150 1.67 10.27 3.10
N GLU A 151 2.48 10.85 2.24
CA GLU A 151 2.63 12.30 2.07
C GLU A 151 1.90 12.73 0.79
N LEU A 152 0.57 12.62 0.78
CA LEU A 152 -0.27 13.14 -0.28
C LEU A 152 -0.94 14.44 0.17
N GLU A 153 -0.78 15.48 -0.62
CA GLU A 153 -1.72 16.59 -0.58
C GLU A 153 -3.03 16.09 -1.21
N PHE A 154 -4.11 16.09 -0.41
CA PHE A 154 -5.43 15.69 -0.89
C PHE A 154 -6.11 16.88 -1.59
N ALA A 155 -5.58 17.28 -2.75
CA ALA A 155 -6.25 18.22 -3.63
C ALA A 155 -7.37 17.51 -4.40
N ASP A 156 -8.43 18.24 -4.75
CA ASP A 156 -9.59 17.68 -5.48
C ASP A 156 -9.19 16.97 -6.77
N ASP A 157 -8.15 17.45 -7.47
CA ASP A 157 -7.62 16.86 -8.70
C ASP A 157 -6.97 15.48 -8.50
N TYR A 158 -6.62 15.14 -7.27
CA TYR A 158 -6.01 13.84 -6.95
C TYR A 158 -7.03 12.75 -6.66
N LEU A 159 -8.30 13.12 -6.53
CA LEU A 159 -9.41 12.19 -6.36
C LEU A 159 -10.12 11.93 -7.70
N ALA A 160 -10.59 10.70 -7.89
CA ALA A 160 -11.49 10.35 -8.97
C ALA A 160 -12.87 11.00 -8.77
N ARG A 161 -13.75 10.85 -9.75
CA ARG A 161 -15.10 11.45 -9.72
C ARG A 161 -15.95 11.01 -8.52
N ASP A 162 -15.62 9.87 -7.92
CA ASP A 162 -16.32 9.35 -6.75
C ASP A 162 -15.93 10.06 -5.44
N GLY A 163 -14.91 10.94 -5.47
CA GLY A 163 -14.41 11.67 -4.31
C GLY A 163 -13.82 10.81 -3.22
N TYR A 164 -13.44 9.57 -3.55
CA TYR A 164 -12.96 8.55 -2.62
C TYR A 164 -11.65 7.90 -3.06
N HIS A 165 -11.58 7.43 -4.32
CA HIS A 165 -10.40 6.79 -4.88
C HIS A 165 -9.48 7.80 -5.54
N PRO A 166 -8.17 7.51 -5.67
CA PRO A 166 -7.26 8.36 -6.42
C PRO A 166 -7.62 8.43 -7.91
N SER A 167 -7.45 9.61 -8.51
CA SER A 167 -7.43 9.79 -9.96
C SER A 167 -6.12 9.24 -10.55
N ALA A 168 -6.00 9.19 -11.87
CA ALA A 168 -4.73 8.85 -12.53
C ALA A 168 -3.58 9.77 -12.10
N LEU A 169 -3.86 11.06 -11.90
CA LEU A 169 -2.89 12.02 -11.36
C LEU A 169 -2.55 11.69 -9.91
N GLY A 170 -3.54 11.38 -9.08
CA GLY A 170 -3.34 10.97 -7.68
C GLY A 170 -2.48 9.72 -7.56
N TYR A 171 -2.72 8.71 -8.38
CA TYR A 171 -1.89 7.50 -8.42
C TYR A 171 -0.45 7.79 -8.84
N ARG A 172 -0.25 8.67 -9.81
CA ARG A 172 1.09 9.06 -10.23
C ARG A 172 1.85 9.77 -9.11
N VAL A 173 1.27 10.78 -8.51
CA VAL A 173 1.90 11.54 -7.41
C VAL A 173 2.20 10.63 -6.21
N TRP A 174 1.27 9.72 -5.90
CA TRP A 174 1.49 8.74 -4.83
C TRP A 174 2.62 7.76 -5.16
N GLY A 175 2.64 7.23 -6.39
CA GLY A 175 3.70 6.34 -6.86
C GLY A 175 5.08 7.00 -6.83
N GLU A 176 5.19 8.25 -7.28
CA GLU A 176 6.42 9.05 -7.23
C GLU A 176 6.89 9.29 -5.78
N GLY A 177 5.99 9.68 -4.89
CA GLY A 177 6.31 9.87 -3.46
C GLY A 177 6.77 8.59 -2.76
N LEU A 178 6.11 7.45 -3.06
CA LEU A 178 6.54 6.14 -2.57
C LEU A 178 7.91 5.75 -3.10
N ALA A 179 8.17 5.96 -4.39
CA ALA A 179 9.44 5.59 -5.02
C ALA A 179 10.62 6.33 -4.39
N LEU A 180 10.47 7.62 -4.10
CA LEU A 180 11.49 8.41 -3.40
C LEU A 180 11.83 7.83 -2.03
N GLY A 181 10.81 7.48 -1.23
CA GLY A 181 11.04 6.88 0.09
C GLY A 181 11.64 5.48 0.01
N LEU A 182 11.18 4.66 -0.93
CA LEU A 182 11.64 3.29 -1.11
C LEU A 182 13.06 3.23 -1.69
N SER A 183 13.44 4.13 -2.58
CA SER A 183 14.81 4.16 -3.14
C SER A 183 15.88 4.46 -2.08
N ALA A 184 15.51 5.10 -0.98
CA ALA A 184 16.41 5.34 0.16
C ALA A 184 16.58 4.10 1.07
N VAL A 185 15.81 3.02 0.87
CA VAL A 185 15.92 1.79 1.67
C VAL A 185 17.20 1.04 1.26
N PRO A 186 18.14 0.80 2.22
CA PRO A 186 19.41 0.16 1.91
C PRO A 186 19.23 -1.22 1.24
N GLY A 187 19.93 -1.44 0.13
CA GLY A 187 19.99 -2.74 -0.57
C GLY A 187 18.89 -2.99 -1.61
N LEU A 188 17.96 -2.06 -1.88
CA LEU A 188 17.08 -2.14 -3.06
C LEU A 188 17.88 -1.95 -4.37
N ALA A 189 18.90 -1.11 -4.36
CA ALA A 189 19.80 -0.91 -5.52
C ALA A 189 20.86 -2.04 -5.70
N GLY A 190 21.05 -2.92 -4.71
CA GLY A 190 22.13 -3.91 -4.72
C GLY A 190 21.74 -5.33 -5.13
N SER A 191 20.48 -5.66 -5.33
CA SER A 191 20.03 -7.02 -5.66
C SER A 191 20.10 -7.37 -7.16
N ALA A 192 20.54 -6.45 -8.03
CA ALA A 192 20.61 -6.66 -9.48
C ALA A 192 21.87 -7.44 -9.97
N THR A 193 22.78 -7.87 -9.11
CA THR A 193 24.06 -8.50 -9.50
C THR A 193 24.10 -10.04 -9.36
N GLY A 194 22.96 -10.71 -9.19
CA GLY A 194 22.91 -12.15 -8.87
C GLY A 194 22.23 -13.09 -9.85
N ALA A 195 21.88 -12.67 -11.06
CA ALA A 195 21.14 -13.54 -12.01
C ALA A 195 21.79 -13.60 -13.39
N HIS A 196 23.08 -13.98 -13.45
CA HIS A 196 23.73 -14.55 -14.66
C HIS A 196 24.98 -15.31 -14.22
N ALA A 197 24.85 -16.57 -13.94
CA ALA A 197 25.90 -17.58 -14.04
C ALA A 197 25.24 -18.92 -14.35
#